data_27205fef99b2bd5f27ea85e0c09eae5a
#
_entry.id   27205fef99b2bd5f27ea85e0c09eae5a
#
_cell.length_a   1.000
_cell.length_b   1.000
_cell.length_c   1.000
_cell.angle_alpha   90.00
_cell.angle_beta   90.00
_cell.angle_gamma   90.00
#
_symmetry.space_group_name_H-M   'P 1'
#
loop_
_entity.id
_entity.type
_entity.pdbx_description
1 polymer ?
#
loop_
_entity_poly.entity_id
_entity_poly.type
_entity_poly.pdbx_seq_one_letter_code
_entity_poly.pdbx_strand_id
1 'polypeptide(L)'
;MLNKIGKSIYYLSNQNEKERPTLGLVCGDKYSLVIDGGNSVQHAKDFLHEIESLNVPPVKYLVITHAHWDHFLGMNEFNAAIIVNSLTNQMINEWRSYSYDDRSLKQYVDSNKMTSQCMEIIQNEIPERDSFKLNTPDIVFEGSLHIDLGNKVCILERIRSTHTDDSTIVYIPDEKVVFLGDSAYGTTTHSLFHYKQSQLLPMIKDIQKYDASHFLLGHESICDIDEMNVFWQELISSSRAAQSASLDRAIECFEQDNNRSPNENELFFLQAFVNDHILNQNRN
;
A
#
# COMPACT_ATOMS: atom_id res chain seq x y z
N MET A 1 -14.69 -8.64 11.56
CA MET A 1 -14.02 -8.89 12.88
C MET A 1 -12.54 -8.55 12.74
N LEU A 2 -11.99 -7.76 13.68
CA LEU A 2 -10.58 -7.42 13.69
C LEU A 2 -9.71 -8.60 14.14
N ASN A 3 -8.61 -8.77 13.45
CA ASN A 3 -7.52 -9.65 13.89
C ASN A 3 -6.61 -8.88 14.83
N LYS A 4 -5.90 -9.61 15.68
CA LYS A 4 -4.95 -9.00 16.63
C LYS A 4 -3.56 -9.59 16.42
N ILE A 5 -2.56 -8.69 16.42
CA ILE A 5 -1.16 -9.06 16.40
C ILE A 5 -0.45 -8.39 17.58
N GLY A 6 0.37 -9.16 18.29
CA GLY A 6 1.05 -8.64 19.47
C GLY A 6 0.09 -8.20 20.59
N LYS A 7 0.40 -7.11 21.29
CA LYS A 7 -0.36 -6.64 22.45
C LYS A 7 -1.38 -5.56 22.11
N SER A 8 -1.06 -4.68 21.17
CA SER A 8 -1.78 -3.42 20.96
C SER A 8 -2.03 -3.10 19.47
N ILE A 9 -1.82 -4.05 18.59
CA ILE A 9 -2.05 -3.86 17.15
C ILE A 9 -3.23 -4.72 16.73
N TYR A 10 -4.14 -4.11 16.00
CA TYR A 10 -5.29 -4.77 15.37
C TYR A 10 -5.30 -4.45 13.88
N TYR A 11 -5.92 -5.30 13.09
CA TYR A 11 -6.09 -5.05 11.67
C TYR A 11 -7.38 -5.69 11.13
N LEU A 12 -7.97 -5.04 10.15
CA LEU A 12 -9.00 -5.60 9.30
C LEU A 12 -8.32 -6.18 8.06
N SER A 13 -8.48 -7.48 7.81
CA SER A 13 -7.88 -8.12 6.65
C SER A 13 -8.42 -7.56 5.34
N ASN A 14 -7.59 -7.57 4.31
CA ASN A 14 -7.95 -7.25 2.94
C ASN A 14 -9.12 -8.10 2.43
N GLN A 15 -9.84 -7.57 1.44
CA GLN A 15 -10.89 -8.24 0.67
C GLN A 15 -10.66 -7.92 -0.81
N ASN A 16 -9.82 -8.72 -1.48
CA ASN A 16 -9.37 -8.43 -2.84
C ASN A 16 -10.50 -8.38 -3.87
N GLU A 17 -11.56 -9.16 -3.67
CA GLU A 17 -12.76 -9.13 -4.51
C GLU A 17 -13.53 -7.79 -4.47
N LYS A 18 -13.22 -6.94 -3.48
CA LYS A 18 -13.79 -5.60 -3.30
C LYS A 18 -12.74 -4.50 -3.39
N GLU A 19 -11.51 -4.83 -3.74
CA GLU A 19 -10.37 -3.89 -3.71
C GLU A 19 -10.23 -3.17 -2.36
N ARG A 20 -10.45 -3.91 -1.27
CA ARG A 20 -10.31 -3.39 0.09
C ARG A 20 -8.96 -3.80 0.66
N PRO A 21 -8.05 -2.87 0.90
CA PRO A 21 -6.77 -3.17 1.52
C PRO A 21 -6.91 -3.51 3.00
N THR A 22 -5.85 -4.07 3.57
CA THR A 22 -5.69 -4.21 5.02
C THR A 22 -5.68 -2.84 5.69
N LEU A 23 -6.52 -2.64 6.71
CA LEU A 23 -6.51 -1.44 7.55
C LEU A 23 -5.93 -1.77 8.92
N GLY A 24 -5.05 -0.91 9.43
CA GLY A 24 -4.36 -1.10 10.70
C GLY A 24 -4.84 -0.18 11.81
N LEU A 25 -4.76 -0.67 13.06
CA LEU A 25 -4.98 0.11 14.27
C LEU A 25 -3.85 -0.17 15.28
N VAL A 26 -3.13 0.85 15.67
CA VAL A 26 -2.09 0.78 16.71
C VAL A 26 -2.55 1.56 17.94
N CYS A 27 -2.63 0.89 19.10
CA CYS A 27 -3.12 1.48 20.34
C CYS A 27 -1.96 1.75 21.31
N GLY A 28 -1.83 3.00 21.74
CA GLY A 28 -0.97 3.39 22.88
C GLY A 28 -1.79 3.55 24.16
N ASP A 29 -1.21 4.20 25.19
CA ASP A 29 -1.93 4.49 26.44
C ASP A 29 -2.83 5.72 26.34
N LYS A 30 -2.51 6.68 25.46
CA LYS A 30 -3.24 7.95 25.33
C LYS A 30 -4.08 8.03 24.06
N TYR A 31 -3.54 7.54 22.98
CA TYR A 31 -4.14 7.67 21.65
C TYR A 31 -3.96 6.39 20.84
N SER A 32 -4.78 6.26 19.81
CA SER A 32 -4.62 5.26 18.76
C SER A 32 -4.32 5.93 17.41
N LEU A 33 -3.59 5.20 16.55
CA LEU A 33 -3.29 5.57 15.18
C LEU A 33 -3.88 4.53 14.24
N VAL A 34 -4.61 4.99 13.22
CA VAL A 34 -5.13 4.17 12.13
C VAL A 34 -4.16 4.25 10.94
N ILE A 35 -4.01 3.14 10.23
CA ILE A 35 -3.19 2.99 9.03
C ILE A 35 -4.12 2.66 7.87
N ASP A 36 -4.15 3.56 6.89
CA ASP A 36 -5.01 3.66 5.73
C ASP A 36 -6.50 3.90 6.03
N GLY A 37 -7.11 4.67 5.16
CA GLY A 37 -8.51 5.10 5.27
C GLY A 37 -9.50 4.19 4.55
N GLY A 38 -9.02 3.22 3.78
CA GLY A 38 -9.85 2.31 2.99
C GLY A 38 -10.32 2.87 1.65
N ASN A 39 -10.87 1.99 0.84
CA ASN A 39 -11.26 2.26 -0.54
C ASN A 39 -12.57 3.05 -0.69
N SER A 40 -13.32 3.23 0.40
CA SER A 40 -14.65 3.82 0.38
C SER A 40 -15.12 4.28 1.76
N VAL A 41 -16.15 5.10 1.76
CA VAL A 41 -16.91 5.49 2.97
C VAL A 41 -17.40 4.24 3.73
N GLN A 42 -17.90 3.23 3.00
CA GLN A 42 -18.41 2.02 3.63
C GLN A 42 -17.31 1.18 4.27
N HIS A 43 -16.15 1.03 3.61
CA HIS A 43 -15.02 0.29 4.19
C HIS A 43 -14.51 0.95 5.49
N ALA A 44 -14.37 2.28 5.48
CA ALA A 44 -13.99 3.02 6.68
C ALA A 44 -15.01 2.86 7.82
N LYS A 45 -16.32 2.91 7.53
CA LYS A 45 -17.39 2.69 8.52
C LYS A 45 -17.38 1.28 9.09
N ASP A 46 -17.17 0.27 8.25
CA ASP A 46 -17.05 -1.12 8.69
C ASP A 46 -15.88 -1.27 9.68
N PHE A 47 -14.74 -0.64 9.38
CA PHE A 47 -13.56 -0.65 10.26
C PHE A 47 -13.81 0.10 11.58
N LEU A 48 -14.39 1.28 11.53
CA LEU A 48 -14.73 2.08 12.72
C LEU A 48 -15.71 1.34 13.63
N HIS A 49 -16.72 0.66 13.06
CA HIS A 49 -17.68 -0.14 13.82
C HIS A 49 -16.98 -1.28 14.60
N GLU A 50 -16.00 -1.93 13.98
CA GLU A 50 -15.20 -2.95 14.66
C GLU A 50 -14.35 -2.34 15.79
N ILE A 51 -13.78 -1.15 15.59
CA ILE A 51 -13.00 -0.43 16.61
C ILE A 51 -13.88 -0.04 17.80
N GLU A 52 -15.11 0.40 17.58
CA GLU A 52 -16.05 0.76 18.66
C GLU A 52 -16.30 -0.39 19.64
N SER A 53 -16.18 -1.63 19.20
CA SER A 53 -16.31 -2.82 20.04
C SER A 53 -15.11 -3.03 20.98
N LEU A 54 -14.00 -2.33 20.74
CA LEU A 54 -12.77 -2.43 21.51
C LEU A 54 -12.71 -1.34 22.60
N ASN A 55 -12.20 -1.70 23.77
CA ASN A 55 -11.89 -0.73 24.81
C ASN A 55 -10.47 -0.19 24.61
N VAL A 56 -10.30 0.69 23.61
CA VAL A 56 -9.01 1.27 23.21
C VAL A 56 -9.02 2.79 23.34
N PRO A 57 -7.87 3.44 23.48
CA PRO A 57 -7.79 4.91 23.47
C PRO A 57 -8.33 5.50 22.16
N PRO A 58 -8.78 6.78 22.20
CA PRO A 58 -9.40 7.41 21.02
C PRO A 58 -8.43 7.44 19.84
N VAL A 59 -8.96 7.21 18.65
CA VAL A 59 -8.25 7.39 17.38
C VAL A 59 -7.95 8.88 17.21
N LYS A 60 -6.67 9.23 17.24
CA LYS A 60 -6.20 10.60 17.13
C LYS A 60 -5.54 10.89 15.78
N TYR A 61 -4.98 9.87 15.14
CA TYR A 61 -4.20 9.96 13.94
C TYR A 61 -4.66 8.94 12.91
N LEU A 62 -4.65 9.34 11.64
CA LEU A 62 -4.80 8.50 10.47
C LEU A 62 -3.60 8.75 9.56
N VAL A 63 -2.83 7.72 9.24
CA VAL A 63 -1.77 7.81 8.24
C VAL A 63 -2.21 7.14 6.95
N ILE A 64 -1.97 7.79 5.81
CA ILE A 64 -2.18 7.21 4.49
C ILE A 64 -0.82 6.76 3.96
N THR A 65 -0.71 5.48 3.62
CA THR A 65 0.56 4.88 3.18
C THR A 65 0.99 5.36 1.81
N HIS A 66 0.05 5.56 0.90
CA HIS A 66 0.29 6.11 -0.44
C HIS A 66 -1.02 6.57 -1.10
N ALA A 67 -0.95 7.28 -2.21
CA ALA A 67 -2.12 7.91 -2.84
C ALA A 67 -2.76 7.05 -3.94
N HIS A 68 -2.93 5.74 -3.71
CA HIS A 68 -3.91 4.98 -4.47
C HIS A 68 -5.27 5.07 -3.81
N TRP A 69 -6.30 5.15 -4.63
CA TRP A 69 -7.67 5.48 -4.22
C TRP A 69 -8.24 4.54 -3.15
N ASP A 70 -7.85 3.30 -3.18
CA ASP A 70 -8.29 2.26 -2.25
C ASP A 70 -7.71 2.41 -0.83
N HIS A 71 -6.67 3.24 -0.65
CA HIS A 71 -6.08 3.53 0.65
C HIS A 71 -6.61 4.80 1.31
N PHE A 72 -7.26 5.72 0.56
CA PHE A 72 -7.63 7.02 1.14
C PHE A 72 -9.07 7.47 0.92
N LEU A 73 -9.87 6.87 0.03
CA LEU A 73 -11.22 7.40 -0.26
C LEU A 73 -12.16 7.40 0.96
N GLY A 74 -11.93 6.54 1.93
CA GLY A 74 -12.68 6.52 3.19
C GLY A 74 -12.14 7.44 4.29
N MET A 75 -11.05 8.19 4.05
CA MET A 75 -10.34 8.95 5.10
C MET A 75 -11.21 9.99 5.82
N ASN A 76 -12.27 10.48 5.18
CA ASN A 76 -13.17 11.50 5.76
C ASN A 76 -13.99 10.98 6.95
N GLU A 77 -14.17 9.67 7.07
CA GLU A 77 -14.97 9.07 8.13
C GLU A 77 -14.26 9.09 9.49
N PHE A 78 -12.92 9.26 9.48
CA PHE A 78 -12.13 9.28 10.69
C PHE A 78 -12.07 10.70 11.28
N ASN A 79 -12.54 10.86 12.53
CA ASN A 79 -12.34 12.10 13.30
C ASN A 79 -10.92 12.15 13.89
N ALA A 80 -9.91 12.21 13.02
CA ALA A 80 -8.50 12.11 13.35
C ALA A 80 -7.67 13.06 12.47
N ALA A 81 -6.49 13.46 12.95
CA ALA A 81 -5.54 14.21 12.14
C ALA A 81 -4.95 13.31 11.05
N ILE A 82 -5.13 13.70 9.79
CA ILE A 82 -4.67 12.95 8.60
C ILE A 82 -3.21 13.29 8.33
N ILE A 83 -2.36 12.27 8.32
CA ILE A 83 -0.91 12.36 8.15
C ILE A 83 -0.51 11.73 6.82
N VAL A 84 0.24 12.44 6.02
CA VAL A 84 0.75 11.98 4.71
C VAL A 84 2.17 12.46 4.48
N ASN A 85 2.93 11.78 3.65
CA ASN A 85 4.17 12.37 3.13
C ASN A 85 3.86 13.41 2.03
N SER A 86 4.84 14.24 1.69
CA SER A 86 4.67 15.35 0.75
C SER A 86 4.22 14.93 -0.65
N LEU A 87 4.68 13.78 -1.16
CA LEU A 87 4.25 13.28 -2.48
C LEU A 87 2.82 12.76 -2.44
N THR A 88 2.46 12.00 -1.41
CA THR A 88 1.07 11.58 -1.17
C THR A 88 0.14 12.79 -1.08
N ASN A 89 0.56 13.87 -0.37
CA ASN A 89 -0.20 15.10 -0.29
C ASN A 89 -0.45 15.75 -1.66
N GLN A 90 0.55 15.76 -2.54
CA GLN A 90 0.40 16.30 -3.90
C GLN A 90 -0.66 15.52 -4.69
N MET A 91 -0.62 14.19 -4.64
CA MET A 91 -1.55 13.32 -5.36
C MET A 91 -2.97 13.40 -4.77
N ILE A 92 -3.13 13.39 -3.44
CA ILE A 92 -4.44 13.60 -2.80
C ILE A 92 -5.03 14.96 -3.16
N ASN A 93 -4.23 16.01 -3.27
CA ASN A 93 -4.70 17.33 -3.72
C ASN A 93 -5.23 17.32 -5.16
N GLU A 94 -4.71 16.48 -6.05
CA GLU A 94 -5.30 16.26 -7.37
C GLU A 94 -6.70 15.64 -7.23
N TRP A 95 -6.84 14.55 -6.47
CA TRP A 95 -8.11 13.88 -6.21
C TRP A 95 -9.14 14.79 -5.53
N ARG A 96 -8.71 15.71 -4.67
CA ARG A 96 -9.58 16.71 -4.04
C ARG A 96 -10.18 17.71 -5.04
N SER A 97 -9.55 17.88 -6.19
CA SER A 97 -10.08 18.72 -7.28
C SER A 97 -11.15 18.01 -8.12
N TYR A 98 -11.32 16.69 -7.95
CA TYR A 98 -12.28 15.94 -8.74
C TYR A 98 -13.72 16.17 -8.29
N SER A 99 -14.64 16.08 -9.24
CA SER A 99 -16.06 15.92 -8.99
C SER A 99 -16.42 14.42 -9.08
N TYR A 100 -17.24 13.97 -8.15
CA TYR A 100 -17.54 12.54 -8.01
C TYR A 100 -18.93 12.16 -8.56
N ASP A 101 -19.58 13.06 -9.31
CA ASP A 101 -20.81 12.77 -10.05
C ASP A 101 -20.52 11.78 -11.21
N ASP A 102 -21.55 11.03 -11.64
CA ASP A 102 -21.40 9.96 -12.63
C ASP A 102 -20.81 10.42 -13.97
N ARG A 103 -21.12 11.66 -14.37
CA ARG A 103 -20.57 12.21 -15.61
C ARG A 103 -19.08 12.48 -15.50
N SER A 104 -18.66 13.07 -14.40
CA SER A 104 -17.25 13.39 -14.14
C SER A 104 -16.42 12.11 -13.99
N LEU A 105 -16.93 11.13 -13.22
CA LEU A 105 -16.27 9.83 -13.06
C LEU A 105 -16.05 9.14 -14.42
N LYS A 106 -17.09 9.12 -15.29
CA LYS A 106 -16.94 8.57 -16.63
C LYS A 106 -15.87 9.30 -17.44
N GLN A 107 -15.78 10.62 -17.37
CA GLN A 107 -14.76 11.40 -18.08
C GLN A 107 -13.34 11.06 -17.58
N TYR A 108 -13.17 10.81 -16.28
CA TYR A 108 -11.86 10.39 -15.74
C TYR A 108 -11.45 9.00 -16.22
N VAL A 109 -12.40 8.07 -16.34
CA VAL A 109 -12.13 6.75 -16.93
C VAL A 109 -11.77 6.89 -18.41
N ASP A 110 -12.55 7.63 -19.18
CA ASP A 110 -12.33 7.82 -20.63
C ASP A 110 -10.98 8.53 -20.92
N SER A 111 -10.47 9.32 -19.97
CA SER A 111 -9.17 10.02 -20.04
C SER A 111 -8.01 9.28 -19.34
N ASN A 112 -8.22 8.03 -18.90
CA ASN A 112 -7.25 7.20 -18.17
C ASN A 112 -6.71 7.85 -16.85
N LYS A 113 -7.49 8.72 -16.24
CA LYS A 113 -7.19 9.29 -14.90
C LYS A 113 -7.70 8.42 -13.76
N MET A 114 -8.60 7.51 -14.05
CA MET A 114 -9.26 6.60 -13.11
C MET A 114 -9.51 5.26 -13.81
N THR A 115 -9.48 4.17 -13.07
CA THR A 115 -9.90 2.85 -13.58
C THR A 115 -11.42 2.73 -13.55
N SER A 116 -12.00 1.89 -14.41
CA SER A 116 -13.44 1.57 -14.36
C SER A 116 -13.83 0.96 -13.03
N GLN A 117 -12.97 0.14 -12.45
CA GLN A 117 -13.17 -0.49 -11.14
C GLN A 117 -13.24 0.55 -10.01
N CYS A 118 -12.35 1.54 -10.00
CA CYS A 118 -12.43 2.65 -9.04
C CYS A 118 -13.77 3.40 -9.17
N MET A 119 -14.19 3.70 -10.41
CA MET A 119 -15.49 4.34 -10.65
C MET A 119 -16.65 3.50 -10.10
N GLU A 120 -16.67 2.20 -10.34
CA GLU A 120 -17.72 1.29 -9.86
C GLU A 120 -17.78 1.26 -8.32
N ILE A 121 -16.63 1.21 -7.64
CA ILE A 121 -16.57 1.26 -6.17
C ILE A 121 -17.10 2.60 -5.64
N ILE A 122 -16.69 3.72 -6.23
CA ILE A 122 -17.19 5.06 -5.86
C ILE A 122 -18.71 5.11 -6.02
N GLN A 123 -19.25 4.59 -7.13
CA GLN A 123 -20.68 4.59 -7.40
C GLN A 123 -21.47 3.72 -6.40
N ASN A 124 -20.90 2.61 -5.97
CA ASN A 124 -21.57 1.64 -5.10
C ASN A 124 -21.41 1.93 -3.61
N GLU A 125 -20.25 2.45 -3.19
CA GLU A 125 -19.88 2.53 -1.77
C GLU A 125 -19.71 3.97 -1.24
N ILE A 126 -19.91 5.00 -2.09
CA ILE A 126 -19.99 6.41 -1.66
C ILE A 126 -21.40 6.95 -1.96
N PRO A 127 -22.33 6.90 -1.01
CA PRO A 127 -23.75 7.16 -1.28
C PRO A 127 -24.05 8.59 -1.74
N GLU A 128 -23.37 9.58 -1.17
CA GLU A 128 -23.57 11.01 -1.46
C GLU A 128 -22.43 11.56 -2.33
N ARG A 129 -22.02 10.82 -3.36
CA ARG A 129 -20.85 11.12 -4.18
C ARG A 129 -20.91 12.48 -4.90
N ASP A 130 -22.09 12.99 -5.23
CA ASP A 130 -22.25 14.28 -5.90
C ASP A 130 -21.76 15.45 -5.01
N SER A 131 -21.88 15.29 -3.69
CA SER A 131 -21.40 16.26 -2.69
C SER A 131 -20.08 15.85 -2.04
N PHE A 132 -19.57 14.68 -2.36
CA PHE A 132 -18.35 14.15 -1.76
C PHE A 132 -17.13 15.03 -2.04
N LYS A 133 -16.37 15.33 -1.00
CA LYS A 133 -15.13 16.11 -1.05
C LYS A 133 -14.12 15.47 -0.11
N LEU A 134 -12.95 15.16 -0.60
CA LEU A 134 -11.86 14.67 0.26
C LEU A 134 -11.36 15.76 1.20
N ASN A 135 -11.11 15.40 2.45
CA ASN A 135 -10.50 16.26 3.44
C ASN A 135 -9.07 16.66 3.03
N THR A 136 -8.59 17.76 3.60
CA THR A 136 -7.19 18.15 3.48
C THR A 136 -6.37 17.36 4.51
N PRO A 137 -5.23 16.77 4.15
CA PRO A 137 -4.31 16.27 5.14
C PRO A 137 -3.86 17.36 6.12
N ASP A 138 -3.80 17.01 7.42
CA ASP A 138 -3.50 17.98 8.50
C ASP A 138 -2.00 18.09 8.74
N ILE A 139 -1.27 16.98 8.59
CA ILE A 139 0.16 16.88 8.84
C ILE A 139 0.85 16.34 7.60
N VAL A 140 1.74 17.13 7.02
CA VAL A 140 2.57 16.74 5.87
C VAL A 140 4.01 16.62 6.33
N PHE A 141 4.64 15.46 6.07
CA PHE A 141 6.02 15.22 6.49
C PHE A 141 6.95 14.92 5.31
N GLU A 142 8.25 15.11 5.52
CA GLU A 142 9.33 14.73 4.63
C GLU A 142 10.20 13.64 5.28
N GLY A 143 10.57 12.63 4.49
CA GLY A 143 11.45 11.56 4.98
C GLY A 143 10.80 10.69 6.05
N SER A 144 10.87 11.08 7.32
CA SER A 144 10.29 10.31 8.43
C SER A 144 9.61 11.19 9.48
N LEU A 145 8.64 10.59 10.21
CA LEU A 145 7.92 11.20 11.31
C LEU A 145 7.70 10.17 12.42
N HIS A 146 7.91 10.56 13.68
CA HIS A 146 7.65 9.71 14.85
C HIS A 146 6.41 10.20 15.58
N ILE A 147 5.46 9.30 15.82
CA ILE A 147 4.21 9.58 16.53
C ILE A 147 4.23 8.83 17.87
N ASP A 148 4.23 9.56 18.97
CA ASP A 148 4.11 9.00 20.33
C ASP A 148 2.63 8.89 20.73
N LEU A 149 2.17 7.67 20.95
CA LEU A 149 0.80 7.35 21.37
C LEU A 149 0.64 7.26 22.90
N GLY A 150 1.70 7.60 23.66
CA GLY A 150 1.73 7.64 25.13
C GLY A 150 2.74 6.67 25.74
N ASN A 151 2.83 5.45 25.30
CA ASN A 151 3.82 4.45 25.71
C ASN A 151 4.32 3.65 24.49
N LYS A 152 3.96 4.10 23.30
CA LYS A 152 4.24 3.42 22.05
C LYS A 152 4.54 4.43 20.95
N VAL A 153 5.62 4.21 20.22
CA VAL A 153 6.02 5.05 19.11
C VAL A 153 5.74 4.33 17.79
N CYS A 154 5.08 5.03 16.87
CA CYS A 154 4.99 4.63 15.47
C CYS A 154 5.99 5.45 14.66
N ILE A 155 6.81 4.79 13.85
CA ILE A 155 7.77 5.42 12.95
C ILE A 155 7.18 5.34 11.54
N LEU A 156 6.81 6.50 11.00
CA LEU A 156 6.38 6.66 9.62
C LEU A 156 7.59 7.03 8.79
N GLU A 157 7.81 6.34 7.68
CA GLU A 157 8.92 6.65 6.81
C GLU A 157 8.55 6.47 5.34
N ARG A 158 8.82 7.51 4.54
CA ARG A 158 8.76 7.39 3.09
C ARG A 158 9.97 6.60 2.62
N ILE A 159 9.73 5.50 1.91
CA ILE A 159 10.77 4.62 1.37
C ILE A 159 10.77 4.60 -0.15
N ARG A 160 11.84 4.08 -0.73
CA ARG A 160 11.84 3.66 -2.13
C ARG A 160 10.94 2.46 -2.29
N SER A 161 10.23 2.37 -3.41
CA SER A 161 9.24 1.33 -3.64
C SER A 161 9.21 0.91 -5.10
N THR A 162 8.90 -0.35 -5.33
CA THR A 162 8.62 -0.90 -6.67
C THR A 162 7.23 -0.53 -7.15
N HIS A 163 6.36 -0.06 -6.28
CA HIS A 163 4.97 0.30 -6.53
C HIS A 163 4.82 1.79 -6.89
N THR A 164 4.92 2.67 -5.90
CA THR A 164 4.79 4.13 -6.09
C THR A 164 5.96 4.88 -5.43
N ASP A 165 6.19 6.12 -5.87
CA ASP A 165 7.27 6.95 -5.33
C ASP A 165 6.92 7.61 -4.00
N ASP A 166 5.63 7.61 -3.63
CA ASP A 166 5.08 8.17 -2.40
C ASP A 166 4.84 7.14 -1.28
N SER A 167 5.37 5.92 -1.42
CA SER A 167 5.14 4.86 -0.45
C SER A 167 5.70 5.20 0.93
N THR A 168 4.85 5.11 1.95
CA THR A 168 5.15 5.27 3.37
C THR A 168 4.92 3.94 4.09
N ILE A 169 5.87 3.52 4.89
CA ILE A 169 5.71 2.39 5.82
C ILE A 169 5.47 2.92 7.23
N VAL A 170 4.85 2.08 8.08
CA VAL A 170 4.65 2.37 9.50
C VAL A 170 5.25 1.24 10.32
N TYR A 171 6.34 1.54 11.03
CA TYR A 171 7.02 0.59 11.89
C TYR A 171 6.71 0.83 13.37
N ILE A 172 6.40 -0.24 14.09
CA ILE A 172 6.11 -0.25 15.52
C ILE A 172 7.21 -1.05 16.23
N PRO A 173 8.27 -0.37 16.77
CA PRO A 173 9.46 -1.03 17.31
C PRO A 173 9.16 -2.00 18.47
N ASP A 174 8.30 -1.60 19.40
CA ASP A 174 7.98 -2.39 20.60
C ASP A 174 7.31 -3.73 20.30
N GLU A 175 6.67 -3.83 19.14
CA GLU A 175 5.95 -5.04 18.71
C GLU A 175 6.64 -5.72 17.51
N LYS A 176 7.69 -5.10 16.95
CA LYS A 176 8.42 -5.58 15.77
C LYS A 176 7.50 -5.83 14.57
N VAL A 177 6.54 -4.94 14.38
CA VAL A 177 5.55 -5.01 13.30
C VAL A 177 5.78 -3.85 12.34
N VAL A 178 5.71 -4.13 11.04
CA VAL A 178 5.72 -3.10 10.00
C VAL A 178 4.51 -3.25 9.08
N PHE A 179 3.80 -2.15 8.85
CA PHE A 179 2.81 -2.02 7.79
C PHE A 179 3.52 -1.47 6.56
N LEU A 180 3.48 -2.22 5.48
CA LEU A 180 4.14 -1.89 4.22
C LEU A 180 3.21 -1.17 3.24
N GLY A 181 1.88 -1.20 3.47
CA GLY A 181 0.94 -0.85 2.41
C GLY A 181 1.25 -1.69 1.17
N ASP A 182 1.33 -1.04 0.02
CA ASP A 182 1.63 -1.70 -1.25
C ASP A 182 3.11 -1.58 -1.68
N SER A 183 3.96 -1.09 -0.79
CA SER A 183 5.35 -0.75 -1.13
C SER A 183 6.12 -1.85 -1.85
N ALA A 184 5.83 -3.12 -1.52
CA ALA A 184 6.52 -4.30 -2.05
C ALA A 184 5.86 -4.91 -3.30
N TYR A 185 4.79 -4.29 -3.81
CA TYR A 185 4.14 -4.75 -5.04
C TYR A 185 4.75 -4.11 -6.30
N GLY A 186 4.34 -4.65 -7.45
CA GLY A 186 4.54 -3.98 -8.73
C GLY A 186 3.49 -2.89 -8.97
N THR A 187 3.52 -2.31 -10.14
CA THR A 187 2.58 -1.29 -10.59
C THR A 187 2.19 -1.53 -12.05
N THR A 188 1.14 -0.89 -12.53
CA THR A 188 0.70 -1.00 -13.92
C THR A 188 0.97 0.30 -14.67
N THR A 189 1.70 0.20 -15.77
CA THR A 189 1.97 1.32 -16.69
C THR A 189 1.63 0.89 -18.12
N HIS A 190 0.82 1.66 -18.83
CA HIS A 190 0.38 1.32 -20.20
C HIS A 190 -0.15 -0.12 -20.34
N SER A 191 -0.99 -0.54 -19.40
CA SER A 191 -1.57 -1.90 -19.31
C SER A 191 -0.57 -3.04 -19.09
N LEU A 192 0.69 -2.75 -18.78
CA LEU A 192 1.70 -3.73 -18.41
C LEU A 192 1.93 -3.66 -16.90
N PHE A 193 1.67 -4.76 -16.20
CA PHE A 193 2.08 -4.91 -14.82
C PHE A 193 3.59 -5.14 -14.75
N HIS A 194 4.28 -4.37 -13.91
CA HIS A 194 5.74 -4.47 -13.79
C HIS A 194 6.23 -4.12 -12.38
N TYR A 195 7.38 -4.63 -12.01
CA TYR A 195 8.16 -4.19 -10.87
C TYR A 195 9.26 -3.24 -11.35
N LYS A 196 9.40 -2.06 -10.73
CA LYS A 196 10.51 -1.13 -11.01
C LYS A 196 11.83 -1.76 -10.56
N GLN A 197 12.53 -2.45 -11.45
CA GLN A 197 13.73 -3.24 -11.10
C GLN A 197 14.81 -2.42 -10.39
N SER A 198 15.01 -1.18 -10.80
CA SER A 198 15.99 -0.28 -10.18
C SER A 198 15.67 0.09 -8.71
N GLN A 199 14.41 -0.07 -8.28
CA GLN A 199 13.95 0.24 -6.93
C GLN A 199 13.95 -0.97 -6.00
N LEU A 200 14.03 -2.20 -6.52
CA LEU A 200 13.88 -3.43 -5.73
C LEU A 200 14.89 -3.54 -4.57
N LEU A 201 16.19 -3.57 -4.88
CA LEU A 201 17.21 -3.70 -3.83
C LEU A 201 17.26 -2.50 -2.88
N PRO A 202 17.14 -1.23 -3.37
CA PRO A 202 16.98 -0.09 -2.49
C PRO A 202 15.80 -0.19 -1.53
N MET A 203 14.61 -0.63 -2.02
CA MET A 203 13.41 -0.84 -1.19
C MET A 203 13.64 -1.91 -0.11
N ILE A 204 14.14 -3.08 -0.50
CA ILE A 204 14.43 -4.18 0.45
C ILE A 204 15.38 -3.68 1.54
N LYS A 205 16.43 -2.93 1.18
CA LYS A 205 17.38 -2.35 2.13
C LYS A 205 16.70 -1.36 3.09
N ASP A 206 15.78 -0.53 2.58
CA ASP A 206 15.05 0.44 3.40
C ASP A 206 14.13 -0.28 4.41
N ILE A 207 13.53 -1.41 4.05
CA ILE A 207 12.67 -2.21 4.93
C ILE A 207 13.51 -3.02 5.94
N GLN A 208 14.57 -3.67 5.49
CA GLN A 208 15.40 -4.57 6.32
C GLN A 208 16.21 -3.85 7.41
N LYS A 209 16.29 -2.51 7.39
CA LYS A 209 16.92 -1.78 8.51
C LYS A 209 16.11 -1.84 9.80
N TYR A 210 14.83 -2.20 9.72
CA TYR A 210 13.94 -2.38 10.86
C TYR A 210 13.98 -3.82 11.36
N ASP A 211 14.08 -3.99 12.68
CA ASP A 211 13.98 -5.29 13.35
C ASP A 211 12.51 -5.73 13.43
N ALA A 212 11.94 -6.06 12.27
CA ALA A 212 10.56 -6.50 12.16
C ALA A 212 10.46 -8.03 12.13
N SER A 213 9.45 -8.57 12.82
CA SER A 213 9.11 -10.00 12.80
C SER A 213 7.81 -10.30 12.06
N HIS A 214 6.97 -9.27 11.85
CA HIS A 214 5.71 -9.40 11.12
C HIS A 214 5.51 -8.22 10.18
N PHE A 215 4.94 -8.51 9.02
CA PHE A 215 4.76 -7.59 7.91
C PHE A 215 3.30 -7.64 7.46
N LEU A 216 2.64 -6.47 7.41
CA LEU A 216 1.29 -6.33 6.87
C LEU A 216 1.38 -5.60 5.53
N LEU A 217 0.96 -6.29 4.48
CA LEU A 217 0.82 -5.75 3.14
C LEU A 217 -0.63 -5.34 2.90
N GLY A 218 -0.86 -4.48 1.91
CA GLY A 218 -2.20 -3.95 1.63
C GLY A 218 -3.18 -5.02 1.18
N HIS A 219 -2.75 -5.94 0.30
CA HIS A 219 -3.65 -6.89 -0.36
C HIS A 219 -3.30 -8.36 -0.14
N GLU A 220 -2.45 -8.66 0.84
CA GLU A 220 -2.04 -10.02 1.17
C GLU A 220 -2.28 -10.33 2.66
N SER A 221 -2.22 -11.61 2.98
CA SER A 221 -2.20 -12.05 4.36
C SER A 221 -0.95 -11.54 5.08
N ILE A 222 -1.04 -11.42 6.41
CA ILE A 222 0.13 -11.09 7.22
C ILE A 222 1.23 -12.13 7.00
N CYS A 223 2.46 -11.65 6.85
CA CYS A 223 3.65 -12.49 6.70
C CYS A 223 4.53 -12.40 7.96
N ASP A 224 5.15 -13.50 8.35
CA ASP A 224 6.27 -13.48 9.28
C ASP A 224 7.60 -13.21 8.55
N ILE A 225 8.70 -13.15 9.32
CA ILE A 225 10.03 -12.85 8.77
C ILE A 225 10.52 -13.95 7.81
N ASP A 226 10.17 -15.21 8.03
CA ASP A 226 10.62 -16.32 7.18
C ASP A 226 9.86 -16.28 5.84
N GLU A 227 8.54 -16.07 5.86
CA GLU A 227 7.71 -15.89 4.67
C GLU A 227 8.16 -14.66 3.87
N MET A 228 8.44 -13.53 4.55
CA MET A 228 8.95 -12.33 3.89
C MET A 228 10.33 -12.55 3.27
N ASN A 229 11.21 -13.33 3.90
CA ASN A 229 12.51 -13.66 3.34
C ASN A 229 12.38 -14.54 2.08
N VAL A 230 11.44 -15.48 2.05
CA VAL A 230 11.15 -16.27 0.83
C VAL A 230 10.69 -15.34 -0.30
N PHE A 231 9.74 -14.44 -0.01
CA PHE A 231 9.25 -13.46 -0.99
C PHE A 231 10.39 -12.58 -1.55
N TRP A 232 11.29 -12.07 -0.68
CA TRP A 232 12.46 -11.31 -1.15
C TRP A 232 13.39 -12.14 -2.02
N GLN A 233 13.63 -13.42 -1.69
CA GLN A 233 14.49 -14.26 -2.51
C GLN A 233 13.89 -14.54 -3.89
N GLU A 234 12.58 -14.79 -3.98
CA GLU A 234 11.88 -14.98 -5.24
C GLU A 234 11.96 -13.72 -6.12
N LEU A 235 11.71 -12.53 -5.55
CA LEU A 235 11.84 -11.27 -6.27
C LEU A 235 13.28 -11.00 -6.73
N ILE A 236 14.28 -11.21 -5.86
CA ILE A 236 15.69 -10.96 -6.18
C ILE A 236 16.18 -11.90 -7.26
N SER A 237 15.89 -13.21 -7.17
CA SER A 237 16.32 -14.20 -8.16
C SER A 237 15.68 -13.93 -9.52
N SER A 238 14.39 -13.61 -9.56
CA SER A 238 13.69 -13.24 -10.79
C SER A 238 14.23 -11.94 -11.40
N SER A 239 14.48 -10.92 -10.56
CA SER A 239 15.07 -9.65 -11.02
C SER A 239 16.46 -9.84 -11.62
N ARG A 240 17.30 -10.70 -11.04
CA ARG A 240 18.64 -11.00 -11.57
C ARG A 240 18.59 -11.69 -12.93
N ALA A 241 17.66 -12.61 -13.11
CA ALA A 241 17.51 -13.36 -14.36
C ALA A 241 16.88 -12.53 -15.48
N ALA A 242 15.97 -11.62 -15.16
CA ALA A 242 15.26 -10.77 -16.13
C ALA A 242 16.10 -9.55 -16.53
N GLN A 243 17.16 -9.76 -17.31
CA GLN A 243 18.07 -8.69 -17.80
C GLN A 243 17.76 -8.24 -19.23
N SER A 244 16.63 -8.65 -19.81
CA SER A 244 16.23 -8.32 -21.16
C SER A 244 14.71 -8.30 -21.31
N ALA A 245 14.23 -7.82 -22.46
CA ALA A 245 12.80 -7.80 -22.80
C ALA A 245 12.28 -9.16 -23.36
N SER A 246 12.89 -10.29 -23.01
CA SER A 246 12.49 -11.63 -23.43
C SER A 246 12.28 -12.55 -22.23
N LEU A 247 11.05 -13.06 -22.08
CA LEU A 247 10.70 -13.98 -21.03
C LEU A 247 11.44 -15.32 -21.16
N ASP A 248 11.53 -15.88 -22.37
CA ASP A 248 12.24 -17.15 -22.60
C ASP A 248 13.70 -17.03 -22.17
N ARG A 249 14.35 -15.91 -22.51
CA ARG A 249 15.71 -15.65 -22.09
C ARG A 249 15.85 -15.48 -20.56
N ALA A 250 14.88 -14.84 -19.93
CA ALA A 250 14.84 -14.67 -18.47
C ALA A 250 14.69 -16.02 -17.77
N ILE A 251 13.83 -16.91 -18.29
CA ILE A 251 13.66 -18.28 -17.77
C ILE A 251 14.97 -19.08 -17.91
N GLU A 252 15.61 -19.06 -19.09
CA GLU A 252 16.90 -19.74 -19.31
C GLU A 252 17.97 -19.25 -18.32
N CYS A 253 18.08 -17.93 -18.10
CA CYS A 253 19.02 -17.37 -17.13
C CYS A 253 18.67 -17.81 -15.70
N PHE A 254 17.39 -17.79 -15.34
CA PHE A 254 16.93 -18.24 -14.02
C PHE A 254 17.31 -19.69 -13.75
N GLU A 255 17.07 -20.58 -14.74
CA GLU A 255 17.40 -22.02 -14.62
C GLU A 255 18.91 -22.25 -14.49
N GLN A 256 19.72 -21.50 -15.23
CA GLN A 256 21.19 -21.55 -15.12
C GLN A 256 21.68 -21.09 -13.74
N ASP A 257 21.14 -20.01 -13.21
CA ASP A 257 21.58 -19.42 -11.95
C ASP A 257 21.11 -20.22 -10.72
N ASN A 258 19.91 -20.82 -10.79
CA ASN A 258 19.29 -21.51 -9.65
C ASN A 258 19.31 -23.04 -9.76
N ASN A 259 19.76 -23.60 -10.90
CA ASN A 259 19.81 -25.04 -11.19
C ASN A 259 18.45 -25.75 -10.99
N ARG A 260 17.36 -25.04 -11.27
CA ARG A 260 15.97 -25.51 -11.25
C ARG A 260 15.07 -24.58 -12.08
N SER A 261 13.92 -25.05 -12.48
CA SER A 261 12.90 -24.20 -13.11
C SER A 261 12.26 -23.24 -12.09
N PRO A 262 11.80 -22.06 -12.53
CA PRO A 262 11.08 -21.13 -11.70
C PRO A 262 9.73 -21.72 -11.25
N ASN A 263 9.28 -21.38 -10.03
CA ASN A 263 7.93 -21.66 -9.56
C ASN A 263 6.92 -20.66 -10.14
N GLU A 264 5.64 -20.79 -9.77
CA GLU A 264 4.56 -19.91 -10.30
C GLU A 264 4.79 -18.44 -9.94
N ASN A 265 5.18 -18.13 -8.70
CA ASN A 265 5.49 -16.78 -8.26
C ASN A 265 6.69 -16.19 -9.04
N GLU A 266 7.76 -16.98 -9.15
CA GLU A 266 8.97 -16.56 -9.87
C GLU A 266 8.70 -16.34 -11.36
N LEU A 267 7.86 -17.16 -12.00
CA LEU A 267 7.41 -16.92 -13.38
C LEU A 267 6.65 -15.60 -13.52
N PHE A 268 5.76 -15.31 -12.58
CA PHE A 268 5.03 -14.05 -12.53
C PHE A 268 6.01 -12.86 -12.36
N PHE A 269 6.97 -12.97 -11.46
CA PHE A 269 7.98 -11.91 -11.25
C PHE A 269 8.92 -11.74 -12.44
N LEU A 270 9.35 -12.83 -13.07
CA LEU A 270 10.14 -12.79 -14.30
C LEU A 270 9.42 -12.00 -15.39
N GLN A 271 8.13 -12.30 -15.63
CA GLN A 271 7.33 -11.55 -16.61
C GLN A 271 7.22 -10.08 -16.23
N ALA A 272 7.00 -9.77 -14.95
CA ALA A 272 6.86 -8.41 -14.48
C ALA A 272 8.17 -7.59 -14.63
N PHE A 273 9.35 -8.18 -14.38
CA PHE A 273 10.63 -7.52 -14.63
C PHE A 273 10.95 -7.40 -16.12
N VAL A 274 10.57 -8.38 -16.95
CA VAL A 274 10.65 -8.26 -18.41
C VAL A 274 9.80 -7.09 -18.91
N ASN A 275 8.60 -6.92 -18.37
CA ASN A 275 7.75 -5.77 -18.70
C ASN A 275 8.40 -4.44 -18.33
N ASP A 276 9.12 -4.35 -17.20
CA ASP A 276 9.86 -3.14 -16.84
C ASP A 276 10.96 -2.81 -17.87
N HIS A 277 11.66 -3.83 -18.36
CA HIS A 277 12.61 -3.65 -19.48
C HIS A 277 11.95 -3.11 -20.75
N ILE A 278 10.79 -3.67 -21.14
CA ILE A 278 10.02 -3.21 -22.31
C ILE A 278 9.64 -1.73 -22.13
N LEU A 279 9.12 -1.37 -20.96
CA LEU A 279 8.71 0.01 -20.68
C LEU A 279 9.88 0.99 -20.69
N ASN A 280 11.04 0.58 -20.18
CA ASN A 280 12.25 1.42 -20.13
C ASN A 280 12.90 1.59 -21.51
N GLN A 281 12.81 0.61 -22.41
CA GLN A 281 13.27 0.73 -23.81
C GLN A 281 12.43 1.73 -24.61
N ASN A 282 11.13 1.82 -24.35
CA ASN A 282 10.22 2.73 -25.02
C ASN A 282 10.30 4.20 -24.54
N ARG A 283 11.08 4.47 -23.49
CA ARG A 283 11.32 5.82 -22.94
C ARG A 283 12.58 6.50 -23.51
N ASN A 284 13.44 5.75 -24.19
CA ASN A 284 14.67 6.23 -24.85
C ASN A 284 14.47 6.36 -26.37
#